data_87c3e0241e0db98961bed24d8afbbde7
#
_entry.id   87c3e0241e0db98961bed24d8afbbde7
#
_cell.length_a   1.000
_cell.length_b   1.000
_cell.length_c   1.000
_cell.angle_alpha   90.00
_cell.angle_beta   90.00
_cell.angle_gamma   90.00
#
_symmetry.space_group_name_H-M   'P 1'
#
loop_
_entity.id
_entity.type
_entity.pdbx_description
1 polymer ?
#
loop_
_entity_poly.entity_id
_entity_poly.type
_entity_poly.pdbx_seq_one_letter_code
_entity_poly.pdbx_strand_id
1 'polypeptide(L)'
;AVDLGDTKNIVGAFWQPKLVIVDPDTLSTLPRRHFINGLAEAVKASLLADPELFAIFENGDVDAQIGEIICRSLRFKKNIVEQDETEQGMRKALNFGHTIGHGIEAVKGIKGRRTVGLYHGECVALGMLPMIESKALQKRVRAVYRRLGLPTRTTYDKEKVLAEMLHDKKAQSGQITIIKVPGLGCWRAETIPVEGLRP
;
A
#
# COMPACT_ATOMS: atom_id res chain seq x y z
N ALA A 1 -7.49 13.77 -8.16
CA ALA A 1 -8.23 13.22 -9.30
C ALA A 1 -9.44 12.43 -8.80
N VAL A 2 -10.46 12.28 -9.65
CA VAL A 2 -11.68 11.51 -9.37
C VAL A 2 -11.87 10.42 -10.42
N ASP A 3 -12.60 9.40 -10.06
CA ASP A 3 -12.92 8.30 -10.95
C ASP A 3 -14.06 8.70 -11.91
N LEU A 4 -13.97 8.25 -13.15
CA LEU A 4 -15.01 8.45 -14.16
C LEU A 4 -15.38 7.08 -14.76
N GLY A 5 -16.62 6.66 -14.54
CA GLY A 5 -17.06 5.31 -14.92
C GLY A 5 -16.25 4.23 -14.21
N ASP A 6 -15.66 3.33 -14.98
CA ASP A 6 -14.80 2.25 -14.46
C ASP A 6 -13.30 2.61 -14.39
N THR A 7 -12.94 3.82 -14.78
CA THR A 7 -11.52 4.26 -14.83
C THR A 7 -11.20 5.14 -13.65
N LYS A 8 -10.21 4.71 -12.85
CA LYS A 8 -9.74 5.45 -11.67
C LYS A 8 -8.86 6.64 -12.08
N ASN A 9 -8.96 7.72 -11.29
CA ASN A 9 -8.08 8.88 -11.34
C ASN A 9 -7.96 9.55 -12.73
N ILE A 10 -9.02 9.55 -13.54
CA ILE A 10 -8.93 10.03 -14.93
C ILE A 10 -9.15 11.54 -15.08
N VAL A 11 -9.90 12.14 -14.16
CA VAL A 11 -10.19 13.59 -14.20
C VAL A 11 -9.59 14.25 -12.98
N GLY A 12 -8.66 15.19 -13.20
CA GLY A 12 -8.02 15.93 -12.13
C GLY A 12 -6.87 16.80 -12.61
N ALA A 13 -6.26 17.52 -11.68
CA ALA A 13 -5.08 18.33 -11.91
C ALA A 13 -4.05 18.08 -10.82
N PHE A 14 -2.76 18.18 -11.16
CA PHE A 14 -1.68 18.19 -10.18
C PHE A 14 -1.64 19.56 -9.53
N TRP A 15 -2.08 19.63 -8.28
CA TRP A 15 -2.08 20.84 -7.48
C TRP A 15 -1.72 20.51 -6.05
N GLN A 16 -0.63 21.07 -5.55
CA GLN A 16 -0.17 20.83 -4.19
C GLN A 16 -0.99 21.66 -3.20
N PRO A 17 -1.45 21.09 -2.08
CA PRO A 17 -2.15 21.84 -1.03
C PRO A 17 -1.18 22.82 -0.34
N LYS A 18 -1.68 24.01 0.00
CA LYS A 18 -0.93 24.97 0.81
C LYS A 18 -0.87 24.58 2.29
N LEU A 19 -1.86 23.83 2.75
CA LEU A 19 -2.00 23.36 4.12
C LEU A 19 -2.71 22.01 4.12
N VAL A 20 -2.24 21.08 4.93
CA VAL A 20 -2.91 19.81 5.23
C VAL A 20 -3.24 19.78 6.70
N ILE A 21 -4.51 19.73 7.05
CA ILE A 21 -5.00 19.62 8.42
C ILE A 21 -5.33 18.14 8.67
N VAL A 22 -4.80 17.59 9.76
CA VAL A 22 -5.04 16.21 10.17
C VAL A 22 -5.61 16.21 11.58
N ASP A 23 -6.84 15.78 11.71
CA ASP A 23 -7.54 15.65 12.99
C ASP A 23 -7.81 14.18 13.30
N PRO A 24 -7.02 13.55 14.20
CA PRO A 24 -7.21 12.15 14.57
C PRO A 24 -8.54 11.85 15.25
N ASP A 25 -9.19 12.83 15.86
CA ASP A 25 -10.47 12.63 16.57
C ASP A 25 -11.59 12.21 15.61
N THR A 26 -11.48 12.57 14.32
CA THR A 26 -12.40 12.14 13.27
C THR A 26 -12.41 10.61 13.07
N LEU A 27 -11.37 9.90 13.49
CA LEU A 27 -11.31 8.44 13.45
C LEU A 27 -12.29 7.77 14.42
N SER A 28 -12.79 8.49 15.44
CA SER A 28 -13.73 7.96 16.43
C SER A 28 -15.04 7.45 15.82
N THR A 29 -15.47 8.02 14.70
CA THR A 29 -16.67 7.62 13.97
C THR A 29 -16.42 6.66 12.81
N LEU A 30 -15.14 6.35 12.52
CA LEU A 30 -14.76 5.49 11.40
C LEU A 30 -15.02 4.02 11.74
N PRO A 31 -15.77 3.26 10.91
CA PRO A 31 -15.93 1.82 11.13
C PRO A 31 -14.58 1.09 11.20
N ARG A 32 -14.45 0.16 12.14
CA ARG A 32 -13.17 -0.52 12.47
C ARG A 32 -12.45 -1.09 11.24
N ARG A 33 -13.16 -1.67 10.28
CA ARG A 33 -12.55 -2.22 9.06
C ARG A 33 -11.90 -1.13 8.21
N HIS A 34 -12.49 0.07 8.11
CA HIS A 34 -11.89 1.21 7.39
C HIS A 34 -10.65 1.73 8.12
N PHE A 35 -10.70 1.78 9.46
CA PHE A 35 -9.54 2.12 10.27
C PHE A 35 -8.38 1.16 10.02
N ILE A 36 -8.63 -0.14 10.11
CA ILE A 36 -7.64 -1.20 9.85
C ILE A 36 -7.11 -1.12 8.41
N ASN A 37 -8.00 -0.87 7.45
CA ASN A 37 -7.61 -0.67 6.06
C ASN A 37 -6.63 0.49 5.89
N GLY A 38 -6.82 1.60 6.60
CA GLY A 38 -5.88 2.73 6.61
C GLY A 38 -4.52 2.38 7.22
N LEU A 39 -4.47 1.51 8.23
CA LEU A 39 -3.22 1.08 8.87
C LEU A 39 -2.27 0.35 7.90
N ALA A 40 -2.76 -0.25 6.83
CA ALA A 40 -1.91 -0.90 5.84
C ALA A 40 -0.89 0.06 5.23
N GLU A 41 -1.28 1.32 4.97
CA GLU A 41 -0.38 2.36 4.48
C GLU A 41 0.66 2.79 5.53
N ALA A 42 0.27 2.83 6.80
CA ALA A 42 1.20 3.13 7.89
C ALA A 42 2.20 1.98 8.11
N VAL A 43 1.77 0.72 8.01
CA VAL A 43 2.67 -0.44 7.99
C VAL A 43 3.61 -0.37 6.80
N LYS A 44 3.16 0.04 5.62
CA LYS A 44 4.02 0.26 4.46
C LYS A 44 5.13 1.27 4.77
N ALA A 45 4.78 2.43 5.32
CA ALA A 45 5.74 3.46 5.70
C ALA A 45 6.79 2.92 6.68
N SER A 46 6.36 2.14 7.68
CA SER A 46 7.25 1.54 8.68
C SER A 46 8.24 0.56 8.06
N LEU A 47 7.79 -0.28 7.13
CA LEU A 47 8.64 -1.26 6.44
C LEU A 47 9.70 -0.60 5.54
N LEU A 48 9.35 0.54 4.94
CA LEU A 48 10.24 1.25 4.02
C LEU A 48 11.29 2.09 4.74
N ALA A 49 10.98 2.70 5.90
CA ALA A 49 11.86 3.72 6.46
C ALA A 49 11.86 3.86 7.99
N ASP A 50 10.92 3.26 8.73
CA ASP A 50 10.79 3.54 10.17
C ASP A 50 10.63 2.25 11.01
N PRO A 51 11.77 1.63 11.41
CA PRO A 51 11.74 0.44 12.26
C PRO A 51 11.07 0.64 13.63
N GLU A 52 11.12 1.86 14.19
CA GLU A 52 10.46 2.16 15.47
C GLU A 52 8.94 2.18 15.31
N LEU A 53 8.45 2.76 14.20
CA LEU A 53 7.03 2.68 13.85
C LEU A 53 6.60 1.22 13.66
N PHE A 54 7.45 0.39 13.06
CA PHE A 54 7.15 -1.04 12.91
C PHE A 54 7.06 -1.74 14.28
N ALA A 55 7.91 -1.36 15.25
CA ALA A 55 7.85 -1.88 16.61
C ALA A 55 6.54 -1.54 17.33
N ILE A 56 5.93 -0.38 17.05
CA ILE A 56 4.59 -0.04 17.55
C ILE A 56 3.56 -1.06 17.03
N PHE A 57 3.61 -1.42 15.75
CA PHE A 57 2.71 -2.43 15.19
C PHE A 57 2.96 -3.83 15.75
N GLU A 58 4.17 -4.17 16.12
CA GLU A 58 4.48 -5.46 16.71
C GLU A 58 4.03 -5.58 18.16
N ASN A 59 4.27 -4.55 18.97
CA ASN A 59 4.22 -4.67 20.42
C ASN A 59 3.38 -3.58 21.11
N GLY A 60 3.15 -2.43 20.47
CA GLY A 60 2.48 -1.27 21.05
C GLY A 60 0.95 -1.37 21.03
N ASP A 61 0.31 -0.41 21.68
CA ASP A 61 -1.13 -0.20 21.56
C ASP A 61 -1.40 0.76 20.38
N VAL A 62 -1.89 0.21 19.29
CA VAL A 62 -2.10 0.96 18.03
C VAL A 62 -3.19 2.02 18.20
N ASP A 63 -4.23 1.73 18.96
CA ASP A 63 -5.33 2.69 19.17
C ASP A 63 -4.87 3.85 20.05
N ALA A 64 -4.16 3.57 21.14
CA ALA A 64 -3.60 4.60 22.02
C ALA A 64 -2.49 5.43 21.35
N GLN A 65 -1.75 4.84 20.39
CA GLN A 65 -0.62 5.48 19.71
C GLN A 65 -0.97 5.99 18.30
N ILE A 66 -2.25 6.10 17.97
CA ILE A 66 -2.68 6.46 16.60
C ILE A 66 -2.15 7.82 16.14
N GLY A 67 -2.07 8.80 17.01
CA GLY A 67 -1.50 10.11 16.70
C GLY A 67 -0.03 10.04 16.29
N GLU A 68 0.77 9.24 17.01
CA GLU A 68 2.18 9.00 16.69
C GLU A 68 2.34 8.26 15.36
N ILE A 69 1.51 7.23 15.13
CA ILE A 69 1.50 6.45 13.87
C ILE A 69 1.20 7.37 12.69
N ILE A 70 0.20 8.24 12.80
CA ILE A 70 -0.17 9.21 11.76
C ILE A 70 0.99 10.17 11.52
N CYS A 71 1.54 10.76 12.57
CA CYS A 71 2.61 11.75 12.48
C CYS A 71 3.85 11.17 11.77
N ARG A 72 4.31 9.98 12.16
CA ARG A 72 5.45 9.30 11.53
C ARG A 72 5.18 8.94 10.06
N SER A 73 4.00 8.41 9.77
CA SER A 73 3.60 8.07 8.41
C SER A 73 3.55 9.29 7.49
N LEU A 74 3.04 10.41 7.99
CA LEU A 74 2.98 11.67 7.24
C LEU A 74 4.38 12.27 7.02
N ARG A 75 5.27 12.23 8.03
CA ARG A 75 6.66 12.67 7.86
C ARG A 75 7.38 11.89 6.77
N PHE A 76 7.24 10.56 6.77
CA PHE A 76 7.81 9.72 5.74
C PHE A 76 7.29 10.12 4.35
N LYS A 77 5.97 10.21 4.19
CA LYS A 77 5.35 10.58 2.91
C LYS A 77 5.74 11.99 2.46
N LYS A 78 5.75 12.96 3.39
CA LYS A 78 6.19 14.34 3.12
C LYS A 78 7.61 14.36 2.58
N ASN A 79 8.55 13.73 3.30
CA ASN A 79 9.96 13.70 2.90
C ASN A 79 10.16 13.13 1.49
N ILE A 80 9.42 12.09 1.13
CA ILE A 80 9.49 11.49 -0.20
C ILE A 80 8.90 12.44 -1.27
N VAL A 81 7.75 13.03 -0.99
CA VAL A 81 7.06 13.89 -1.99
C VAL A 81 7.82 15.19 -2.22
N GLU A 82 8.41 15.78 -1.18
CA GLU A 82 9.21 17.01 -1.32
C GLU A 82 10.51 16.78 -2.10
N GLN A 83 11.08 15.58 -2.06
CA GLN A 83 12.29 15.23 -2.81
C GLN A 83 12.00 14.76 -4.25
N ASP A 84 10.79 14.26 -4.51
CA ASP A 84 10.42 13.69 -5.81
C ASP A 84 8.93 13.90 -6.08
N GLU A 85 8.57 15.11 -6.48
CA GLU A 85 7.17 15.49 -6.73
C GLU A 85 6.55 14.70 -7.89
N THR A 86 7.33 14.37 -8.90
CA THR A 86 6.87 13.78 -10.18
C THR A 86 7.06 12.26 -10.30
N GLU A 87 7.49 11.59 -9.22
CA GLU A 87 7.66 10.12 -9.19
C GLU A 87 8.72 9.59 -10.18
N GLN A 88 9.80 10.31 -10.37
CA GLN A 88 10.88 9.87 -11.24
C GLN A 88 11.90 8.95 -10.51
N GLY A 89 12.03 9.07 -9.21
CA GLY A 89 13.03 8.38 -8.38
C GLY A 89 12.48 7.78 -7.10
N MET A 90 12.76 8.44 -5.97
CA MET A 90 12.49 7.95 -4.62
C MET A 90 11.00 7.74 -4.35
N ARG A 91 10.11 8.53 -4.93
CA ARG A 91 8.67 8.41 -4.74
C ARG A 91 8.10 7.07 -5.26
N LYS A 92 8.82 6.37 -6.14
CA LYS A 92 8.47 5.00 -6.54
C LYS A 92 8.34 4.05 -5.35
N ALA A 93 9.04 4.30 -4.23
CA ALA A 93 8.90 3.53 -2.99
C ALA A 93 7.44 3.44 -2.50
N LEU A 94 6.65 4.50 -2.71
CA LEU A 94 5.24 4.53 -2.31
C LEU A 94 4.39 3.47 -3.04
N ASN A 95 4.89 2.93 -4.16
CA ASN A 95 4.25 1.82 -4.90
C ASN A 95 4.53 0.43 -4.28
N PHE A 96 5.25 0.35 -3.15
CA PHE A 96 5.42 -0.92 -2.44
C PHE A 96 4.07 -1.58 -2.14
N GLY A 97 3.90 -2.80 -2.62
CA GLY A 97 2.66 -3.55 -2.52
C GLY A 97 1.55 -3.16 -3.51
N HIS A 98 1.64 -1.98 -4.14
CA HIS A 98 0.57 -1.47 -5.02
C HIS A 98 0.47 -2.21 -6.34
N THR A 99 1.58 -2.63 -6.90
CA THR A 99 1.61 -3.33 -8.19
C THR A 99 0.70 -4.57 -8.19
N ILE A 100 0.89 -5.47 -7.22
CA ILE A 100 0.02 -6.64 -7.04
C ILE A 100 -1.31 -6.24 -6.38
N GLY A 101 -1.27 -5.30 -5.43
CA GLY A 101 -2.46 -4.83 -4.72
C GLY A 101 -3.54 -4.29 -5.65
N HIS A 102 -3.18 -3.47 -6.62
CA HIS A 102 -4.12 -2.96 -7.63
C HIS A 102 -4.69 -4.07 -8.52
N GLY A 103 -3.86 -5.04 -8.92
CA GLY A 103 -4.38 -6.20 -9.65
C GLY A 103 -5.40 -7.00 -8.83
N ILE A 104 -5.14 -7.25 -7.55
CA ILE A 104 -6.08 -7.90 -6.64
C ILE A 104 -7.34 -7.03 -6.45
N GLU A 105 -7.18 -5.72 -6.27
CA GLU A 105 -8.28 -4.78 -6.13
C GLU A 105 -9.17 -4.75 -7.38
N ALA A 106 -8.58 -4.80 -8.56
CA ALA A 106 -9.33 -4.83 -9.82
C ALA A 106 -10.18 -6.10 -9.97
N VAL A 107 -9.67 -7.25 -9.52
CA VAL A 107 -10.37 -8.54 -9.61
C VAL A 107 -11.30 -8.80 -8.42
N LYS A 108 -10.87 -8.44 -7.20
CA LYS A 108 -11.58 -8.75 -5.95
C LYS A 108 -11.91 -7.52 -5.10
N GLY A 109 -11.50 -6.35 -5.52
CA GLY A 109 -11.77 -5.10 -4.81
C GLY A 109 -13.25 -4.72 -4.83
N ILE A 110 -13.54 -3.51 -4.42
CA ILE A 110 -14.90 -2.97 -4.38
C ILE A 110 -15.34 -2.65 -5.82
N LYS A 111 -15.68 -3.66 -6.60
CA LYS A 111 -16.39 -3.46 -7.87
C LYS A 111 -17.86 -3.79 -7.66
N GLY A 112 -18.69 -2.77 -7.66
CA GLY A 112 -20.14 -2.90 -7.64
C GLY A 112 -20.80 -2.73 -6.26
N ARG A 113 -22.06 -2.34 -6.30
CA ARG A 113 -22.87 -1.89 -5.14
C ARG A 113 -23.14 -2.96 -4.07
N ARG A 114 -22.74 -4.21 -4.24
CA ARG A 114 -23.16 -5.33 -3.38
C ARG A 114 -22.08 -6.38 -3.06
N THR A 115 -20.87 -6.26 -3.58
CA THR A 115 -19.81 -7.22 -3.28
C THR A 115 -18.99 -6.72 -2.11
N VAL A 116 -18.96 -7.49 -1.03
CA VAL A 116 -18.03 -7.32 0.08
C VAL A 116 -16.65 -7.77 -0.41
N GLY A 117 -16.04 -6.93 -1.26
CA GLY A 117 -14.68 -7.13 -1.74
C GLY A 117 -13.64 -6.81 -0.68
N LEU A 118 -12.37 -6.97 -1.05
CA LEU A 118 -11.25 -6.45 -0.28
C LEU A 118 -11.16 -4.93 -0.49
N TYR A 119 -10.86 -4.22 0.57
CA TYR A 119 -10.56 -2.79 0.49
C TYR A 119 -9.14 -2.55 -0.01
N HIS A 120 -8.88 -1.35 -0.50
CA HIS A 120 -7.59 -0.96 -1.07
C HIS A 120 -6.39 -1.34 -0.18
N GLY A 121 -6.37 -0.92 1.10
CA GLY A 121 -5.28 -1.25 2.01
C GLY A 121 -5.15 -2.75 2.31
N GLU A 122 -6.27 -3.50 2.31
CA GLU A 122 -6.24 -4.96 2.41
C GLU A 122 -5.54 -5.57 1.18
N CYS A 123 -5.79 -5.05 -0.02
CA CYS A 123 -5.14 -5.47 -1.25
C CYS A 123 -3.65 -5.10 -1.26
N VAL A 124 -3.30 -3.89 -0.83
CA VAL A 124 -1.91 -3.43 -0.70
C VAL A 124 -1.15 -4.29 0.31
N ALA A 125 -1.76 -4.61 1.46
CA ALA A 125 -1.17 -5.50 2.46
C ALA A 125 -0.82 -6.87 1.87
N LEU A 126 -1.72 -7.46 1.09
CA LEU A 126 -1.47 -8.71 0.38
C LEU A 126 -0.35 -8.57 -0.65
N GLY A 127 -0.33 -7.46 -1.40
CA GLY A 127 0.67 -7.17 -2.42
C GLY A 127 2.07 -6.91 -1.85
N MET A 128 2.19 -6.44 -0.61
CA MET A 128 3.49 -6.26 0.06
C MET A 128 4.18 -7.58 0.40
N LEU A 129 3.43 -8.61 0.79
CA LEU A 129 4.00 -9.87 1.29
C LEU A 129 4.97 -10.56 0.33
N PRO A 130 4.68 -10.75 -0.97
CA PRO A 130 5.61 -11.38 -1.91
C PRO A 130 6.80 -10.49 -2.25
N MET A 131 6.75 -9.19 -1.96
CA MET A 131 7.82 -8.24 -2.23
C MET A 131 8.85 -8.15 -1.08
N ILE A 132 8.58 -8.76 0.06
CA ILE A 132 9.50 -8.85 1.20
C ILE A 132 10.41 -10.07 0.98
N GLU A 133 11.73 -9.84 0.84
CA GLU A 133 12.67 -10.91 0.53
C GLU A 133 13.09 -11.72 1.77
N SER A 134 13.24 -11.06 2.90
CA SER A 134 13.60 -11.72 4.17
C SER A 134 12.43 -12.56 4.70
N LYS A 135 12.60 -13.88 4.76
CA LYS A 135 11.62 -14.80 5.35
C LYS A 135 11.31 -14.48 6.80
N ALA A 136 12.32 -14.05 7.56
CA ALA A 136 12.14 -13.64 8.96
C ALA A 136 11.26 -12.39 9.05
N LEU A 137 11.52 -11.36 8.23
CA LEU A 137 10.69 -10.16 8.18
C LEU A 137 9.27 -10.48 7.70
N GLN A 138 9.13 -11.31 6.67
CA GLN A 138 7.83 -11.73 6.17
C GLN A 138 6.97 -12.42 7.25
N LYS A 139 7.60 -13.25 8.12
CA LYS A 139 6.93 -13.87 9.26
C LYS A 139 6.46 -12.82 10.28
N ARG A 140 7.30 -11.83 10.60
CA ARG A 140 6.96 -10.71 11.50
C ARG A 140 5.79 -9.89 10.93
N VAL A 141 5.84 -9.51 9.66
CA VAL A 141 4.77 -8.76 8.99
C VAL A 141 3.44 -9.53 9.01
N ARG A 142 3.47 -10.85 8.76
CA ARG A 142 2.26 -11.68 8.88
C ARG A 142 1.71 -11.71 10.32
N ALA A 143 2.56 -11.66 11.34
CA ALA A 143 2.13 -11.57 12.72
C ALA A 143 1.44 -10.23 13.01
N VAL A 144 2.05 -9.12 12.55
CA VAL A 144 1.45 -7.78 12.61
C VAL A 144 0.08 -7.76 11.90
N TYR A 145 -0.03 -8.30 10.70
CA TYR A 145 -1.30 -8.33 9.96
C TYR A 145 -2.40 -9.09 10.74
N ARG A 146 -2.08 -10.25 11.31
CA ARG A 146 -3.06 -10.99 12.13
C ARG A 146 -3.49 -10.18 13.35
N ARG A 147 -2.55 -9.49 14.00
CA ARG A 147 -2.83 -8.64 15.16
C ARG A 147 -3.75 -7.48 14.80
N LEU A 148 -3.52 -6.84 13.66
CA LEU A 148 -4.32 -5.70 13.17
C LEU A 148 -5.65 -6.12 12.54
N GLY A 149 -5.81 -7.38 12.14
CA GLY A 149 -6.98 -7.85 11.38
C GLY A 149 -6.84 -7.66 9.87
N LEU A 150 -5.62 -7.40 9.37
CA LEU A 150 -5.32 -7.36 7.94
C LEU A 150 -5.20 -8.78 7.37
N PRO A 151 -5.56 -9.00 6.09
CA PRO A 151 -5.46 -10.31 5.48
C PRO A 151 -3.99 -10.73 5.28
N THR A 152 -3.69 -12.00 5.55
CA THR A 152 -2.37 -12.60 5.30
C THR A 152 -2.35 -13.51 4.09
N ARG A 153 -3.51 -13.82 3.54
CA ARG A 153 -3.71 -14.65 2.34
C ARG A 153 -5.06 -14.34 1.72
N THR A 154 -5.17 -14.57 0.44
CA THR A 154 -6.45 -14.60 -0.28
C THR A 154 -6.32 -15.57 -1.45
N THR A 155 -7.44 -16.06 -1.94
CA THR A 155 -7.49 -16.87 -3.16
C THR A 155 -7.97 -15.97 -4.29
N TYR A 156 -7.24 -15.88 -5.37
CA TYR A 156 -7.59 -15.12 -6.56
C TYR A 156 -7.11 -15.84 -7.82
N ASP A 157 -7.72 -15.48 -8.93
CA ASP A 157 -7.30 -15.94 -10.24
C ASP A 157 -6.05 -15.13 -10.65
N LYS A 158 -4.91 -15.80 -10.67
CA LYS A 158 -3.62 -15.16 -10.97
C LYS A 158 -3.54 -14.61 -12.39
N GLU A 159 -4.17 -15.27 -13.34
CA GLU A 159 -4.19 -14.84 -14.75
C GLU A 159 -4.98 -13.54 -14.89
N LYS A 160 -6.12 -13.44 -14.19
CA LYS A 160 -6.89 -12.19 -14.15
C LYS A 160 -6.14 -11.06 -13.47
N VAL A 161 -5.47 -11.32 -12.35
CA VAL A 161 -4.65 -10.31 -11.68
C VAL A 161 -3.52 -9.82 -12.58
N LEU A 162 -2.83 -10.74 -13.27
CA LEU A 162 -1.79 -10.37 -14.24
C LEU A 162 -2.35 -9.57 -15.41
N ALA A 163 -3.51 -9.94 -15.95
CA ALA A 163 -4.16 -9.20 -17.03
C ALA A 163 -4.51 -7.76 -16.59
N GLU A 164 -5.05 -7.56 -15.40
CA GLU A 164 -5.35 -6.23 -14.87
C GLU A 164 -4.07 -5.40 -14.64
N MET A 165 -2.99 -6.03 -14.23
CA MET A 165 -1.69 -5.36 -14.07
C MET A 165 -1.10 -4.90 -15.41
N LEU A 166 -1.33 -5.67 -16.50
CA LEU A 166 -0.92 -5.31 -17.86
C LEU A 166 -1.72 -4.13 -18.42
N HIS A 167 -2.98 -3.98 -18.01
CA HIS A 167 -3.82 -2.84 -18.39
C HIS A 167 -3.44 -1.53 -17.68
N ASP A 168 -2.68 -1.59 -16.59
CA ASP A 168 -2.12 -0.38 -15.97
C ASP A 168 -1.11 0.26 -16.93
N LYS A 169 -1.28 1.56 -17.22
CA LYS A 169 -0.44 2.35 -18.16
C LYS A 169 1.07 2.26 -17.91
N LYS A 170 1.49 1.78 -16.73
CA LYS A 170 2.89 1.56 -16.36
C LYS A 170 3.53 0.36 -17.06
N ALA A 171 2.75 -0.53 -17.68
CA ALA A 171 3.23 -1.73 -18.35
C ALA A 171 3.31 -1.62 -19.90
N GLN A 172 3.27 -0.41 -20.47
CA GLN A 172 3.23 -0.20 -21.93
C GLN A 172 4.46 -0.72 -22.69
N SER A 173 5.56 -1.04 -21.98
CA SER A 173 6.78 -1.60 -22.56
C SER A 173 6.98 -3.10 -22.27
N GLY A 174 5.98 -3.78 -21.70
CA GLY A 174 6.12 -5.16 -21.21
C GLY A 174 7.01 -5.29 -19.95
N GLN A 175 7.42 -4.16 -19.38
CA GLN A 175 8.19 -4.11 -18.15
C GLN A 175 7.44 -3.36 -17.06
N ILE A 176 7.67 -3.74 -15.81
CA ILE A 176 7.06 -3.11 -14.64
C ILE A 176 8.10 -2.89 -13.55
N THR A 177 8.04 -1.73 -12.92
CA THR A 177 8.87 -1.45 -11.75
C THR A 177 8.15 -1.91 -10.50
N ILE A 178 8.81 -2.76 -9.73
CA ILE A 178 8.35 -3.25 -8.43
C ILE A 178 9.29 -2.75 -7.34
N ILE A 179 8.77 -2.65 -6.12
CA ILE A 179 9.56 -2.29 -4.94
C ILE A 179 9.76 -3.54 -4.11
N LYS A 180 11.01 -3.89 -3.87
CA LYS A 180 11.41 -5.00 -3.00
C LYS A 180 11.98 -4.50 -1.69
N VAL A 181 11.69 -5.25 -0.63
CA VAL A 181 12.15 -4.96 0.74
C VAL A 181 13.00 -6.13 1.22
N PRO A 182 14.34 -6.04 1.09
CA PRO A 182 15.26 -7.07 1.58
C PRO A 182 15.30 -7.12 3.12
N GLY A 183 15.08 -6.00 3.79
CA GLY A 183 15.09 -5.86 5.24
C GLY A 183 14.26 -4.67 5.71
N LEU A 184 14.00 -4.60 7.00
CA LEU A 184 13.27 -3.50 7.61
C LEU A 184 14.03 -2.17 7.43
N GLY A 185 13.36 -1.16 6.90
CA GLY A 185 13.96 0.14 6.58
C GLY A 185 14.82 0.16 5.32
N CYS A 186 14.86 -0.95 4.57
CA CYS A 186 15.63 -1.07 3.33
C CYS A 186 14.71 -1.45 2.17
N TRP A 187 14.83 -0.74 1.07
CA TRP A 187 14.08 -1.04 -0.14
C TRP A 187 14.89 -0.75 -1.40
N ARG A 188 14.50 -1.36 -2.51
CA ARG A 188 15.02 -1.05 -3.84
C ARG A 188 13.93 -1.16 -4.88
N ALA A 189 14.05 -0.35 -5.93
CA ALA A 189 13.25 -0.48 -7.14
C ALA A 189 13.93 -1.48 -8.09
N GLU A 190 13.14 -2.36 -8.68
CA GLU A 190 13.59 -3.35 -9.65
C GLU A 190 12.61 -3.36 -10.84
N THR A 191 13.13 -3.20 -12.04
CA THR A 191 12.32 -3.29 -13.26
C THR A 191 12.43 -4.69 -13.82
N ILE A 192 11.31 -5.36 -13.95
CA ILE A 192 11.21 -6.75 -14.41
C ILE A 192 10.22 -6.87 -15.57
N PRO A 193 10.37 -7.90 -16.44
CA PRO A 193 9.29 -8.26 -17.36
C PRO A 193 8.02 -8.62 -16.58
N VAL A 194 6.86 -8.18 -17.06
CA VAL A 194 5.57 -8.46 -16.39
C VAL A 194 5.33 -9.95 -16.24
N GLU A 195 5.75 -10.76 -17.22
CA GLU A 195 5.68 -12.22 -17.19
C GLU A 195 6.50 -12.87 -16.06
N GLY A 196 7.52 -12.17 -15.58
CA GLY A 196 8.34 -12.57 -14.42
C GLY A 196 7.68 -12.31 -13.07
N LEU A 197 6.60 -11.53 -13.04
CA LEU A 197 5.87 -11.26 -11.82
C LEU A 197 4.98 -12.45 -11.45
N ARG A 198 5.18 -12.97 -10.25
CA ARG A 198 4.35 -14.07 -9.71
C ARG A 198 3.53 -13.53 -8.54
N PRO A 199 2.29 -13.06 -8.79
CA PRO A 199 1.40 -12.58 -7.74
C PRO A 199 0.94 -13.71 -6.81
#